data_e0edbbabd78ee43b4fa184b711b51dbf
#
_entry.id   e0edbbabd78ee43b4fa184b711b51dbf
#
_cell.length_a   1.000
_cell.length_b   1.000
_cell.length_c   1.000
_cell.angle_alpha   90.00
_cell.angle_beta   90.00
_cell.angle_gamma   90.00
#
_symmetry.space_group_name_H-M   'P 1'
#
loop_
_entity.id
_entity.type
_entity.pdbx_description
1 polymer ?
#
loop_
_entity_poly.entity_id
_entity_poly.type
_entity_poly.pdbx_seq_one_letter_code
_entity_poly.pdbx_strand_id
1 'polypeptide(L)'
;MSDRPNVQQQVALALATRCARVLRDRFKASRVIPFGSVVGSGTWHPGSDLDLAVEGIPPEQFFQALAALRELLPPGLDVDLVDLEQAGEALRARILGEKTMSEEPLRALKELVEDELAALGHIVQAVQEGLGPLEETPSQFALNALASYLHQFYTGCERILERIAVTVDGGLPRGAFSHANPLAQMARELPGIRPAVLHEQLWLRLQDYLAFRHFFRHAYGYPLEWAKLRPLVAGMSATLADVQGQLMAFLAALHRDP
;
A
#
# COMPACT_ATOMS: atom_id res chain seq x y z
N MET A 1 -0.43 -18.35 26.49
CA MET A 1 0.80 -17.63 26.88
C MET A 1 0.54 -16.17 26.63
N SER A 2 0.64 -15.34 27.67
CA SER A 2 0.22 -13.93 27.63
C SER A 2 1.19 -13.12 26.78
N ASP A 3 0.73 -12.62 25.61
CA ASP A 3 1.46 -11.70 24.75
C ASP A 3 1.59 -10.34 25.46
N ARG A 4 2.66 -10.17 26.24
CA ARG A 4 3.00 -8.83 26.73
C ARG A 4 3.68 -8.08 25.57
N PRO A 5 3.18 -6.89 25.21
CA PRO A 5 3.84 -6.07 24.20
C PRO A 5 5.30 -5.83 24.59
N ASN A 6 6.21 -5.91 23.61
CA ASN A 6 7.62 -5.60 23.87
C ASN A 6 7.78 -4.13 24.27
N VAL A 7 8.92 -3.75 24.85
CA VAL A 7 9.17 -2.39 25.35
C VAL A 7 9.01 -1.35 24.23
N GLN A 8 9.41 -1.67 23.00
CA GLN A 8 9.30 -0.78 21.83
C GLN A 8 7.84 -0.55 21.43
N GLN A 9 7.02 -1.61 21.48
CA GLN A 9 5.59 -1.51 21.20
C GLN A 9 4.85 -0.68 22.27
N GLN A 10 5.27 -0.77 23.55
CA GLN A 10 4.73 0.07 24.59
C GLN A 10 5.04 1.55 24.40
N VAL A 11 6.25 1.87 23.94
CA VAL A 11 6.63 3.23 23.57
C VAL A 11 5.80 3.74 22.40
N ALA A 12 5.60 2.92 21.38
CA ALA A 12 4.78 3.27 20.21
C ALA A 12 3.31 3.52 20.58
N LEU A 13 2.72 2.71 21.49
CA LEU A 13 1.37 2.93 22.02
C LEU A 13 1.25 4.22 22.83
N ALA A 14 2.29 4.57 23.60
CA ALA A 14 2.33 5.84 24.32
C ALA A 14 2.39 7.03 23.35
N LEU A 15 3.18 6.92 22.26
CA LEU A 15 3.22 7.93 21.19
C LEU A 15 1.88 8.02 20.45
N ALA A 16 1.24 6.89 20.11
CA ALA A 16 -0.10 6.87 19.53
C ALA A 16 -1.12 7.64 20.41
N THR A 17 -1.05 7.44 21.72
CA THR A 17 -1.90 8.14 22.69
C THR A 17 -1.66 9.66 22.66
N ARG A 18 -0.40 10.10 22.56
CA ARG A 18 -0.05 11.53 22.44
C ARG A 18 -0.56 12.11 21.13
N CYS A 19 -0.37 11.42 20.02
CA CYS A 19 -0.88 11.79 18.70
C CYS A 19 -2.40 11.92 18.72
N ALA A 20 -3.11 10.93 19.28
CA ALA A 20 -4.57 10.96 19.39
C ALA A 20 -5.08 12.18 20.20
N ARG A 21 -4.38 12.58 21.25
CA ARG A 21 -4.72 13.79 22.01
C ARG A 21 -4.61 15.02 21.14
N VAL A 22 -3.51 15.21 20.41
CA VAL A 22 -3.32 16.36 19.52
C VAL A 22 -4.39 16.41 18.43
N LEU A 23 -4.73 15.28 17.83
CA LEU A 23 -5.78 15.21 16.82
C LEU A 23 -7.15 15.64 17.37
N ARG A 24 -7.50 15.21 18.59
CA ARG A 24 -8.76 15.62 19.24
C ARG A 24 -8.76 17.08 19.66
N ASP A 25 -7.70 17.55 20.31
CA ASP A 25 -7.66 18.88 20.93
C ASP A 25 -7.52 20.00 19.89
N ARG A 26 -6.61 19.81 18.91
CA ARG A 26 -6.30 20.84 17.90
C ARG A 26 -7.13 20.73 16.64
N PHE A 27 -7.40 19.53 16.18
CA PHE A 27 -8.05 19.27 14.88
C PHE A 27 -9.48 18.75 15.01
N LYS A 28 -9.98 18.62 16.26
CA LYS A 28 -11.37 18.23 16.55
C LYS A 28 -11.78 16.86 16.03
N ALA A 29 -10.80 15.97 15.84
CA ALA A 29 -11.10 14.59 15.46
C ALA A 29 -12.13 13.98 16.41
N SER A 30 -13.23 13.50 15.86
CA SER A 30 -14.31 12.83 16.61
C SER A 30 -13.88 11.44 17.08
N ARG A 31 -13.09 10.76 16.27
CA ARG A 31 -12.53 9.44 16.57
C ARG A 31 -11.07 9.35 16.12
N VAL A 32 -10.25 8.69 16.93
CA VAL A 32 -8.85 8.35 16.58
C VAL A 32 -8.59 6.92 17.04
N ILE A 33 -8.18 6.08 16.11
CA ILE A 33 -7.97 4.64 16.30
C ILE A 33 -6.54 4.30 15.87
N PRO A 34 -5.67 3.86 16.78
CA PRO A 34 -4.42 3.19 16.41
C PRO A 34 -4.75 1.83 15.78
N PHE A 35 -4.06 1.48 14.69
CA PHE A 35 -4.24 0.18 14.04
C PHE A 35 -2.91 -0.38 13.53
N GLY A 36 -2.93 -1.46 12.75
CA GLY A 36 -1.73 -2.04 12.18
C GLY A 36 -0.80 -2.69 13.20
N SER A 37 0.50 -2.58 12.97
CA SER A 37 1.54 -3.28 13.76
C SER A 37 1.61 -2.84 15.22
N VAL A 38 1.18 -1.63 15.54
CA VAL A 38 1.22 -1.08 16.91
C VAL A 38 0.23 -1.75 17.85
N VAL A 39 -0.93 -2.21 17.35
CA VAL A 39 -2.00 -2.86 18.13
C VAL A 39 -2.08 -4.37 17.89
N GLY A 40 -1.46 -4.89 16.84
CA GLY A 40 -1.52 -6.31 16.48
C GLY A 40 -0.60 -7.18 17.33
N SER A 41 -0.82 -8.50 17.27
CA SER A 41 0.07 -9.52 17.83
C SER A 41 1.40 -9.66 17.06
N GLY A 42 1.58 -8.89 15.99
CA GLY A 42 2.81 -8.81 15.20
C GLY A 42 3.94 -8.15 15.99
N THR A 43 5.19 -8.49 15.66
CA THR A 43 6.36 -7.88 16.29
C THR A 43 6.53 -6.46 15.76
N TRP A 44 6.42 -5.46 16.63
CA TRP A 44 6.82 -4.09 16.31
C TRP A 44 8.34 -4.04 16.04
N HIS A 45 8.74 -3.41 14.94
CA HIS A 45 10.15 -3.31 14.51
C HIS A 45 10.62 -1.85 14.48
N PRO A 46 11.94 -1.61 14.65
CA PRO A 46 12.55 -0.34 14.27
C PRO A 46 12.38 -0.13 12.74
N GLY A 47 11.52 0.77 12.34
CA GLY A 47 11.13 0.98 10.94
C GLY A 47 9.67 0.63 10.64
N SER A 48 8.89 0.23 11.65
CA SER A 48 7.43 0.21 11.54
C SER A 48 6.89 1.62 11.71
N ASP A 49 5.95 2.01 10.85
CA ASP A 49 5.26 3.29 10.93
C ASP A 49 4.14 3.22 11.98
N LEU A 50 3.78 4.38 12.52
CA LEU A 50 2.66 4.51 13.44
C LEU A 50 1.37 4.72 12.67
N ASP A 51 0.55 3.67 12.55
CA ASP A 51 -0.72 3.74 11.83
C ASP A 51 -1.83 4.31 12.72
N LEU A 52 -2.44 5.42 12.30
CA LEU A 52 -3.58 6.07 12.97
C LEU A 52 -4.71 6.31 11.99
N ALA A 53 -5.93 5.97 12.38
CA ALA A 53 -7.13 6.31 11.64
C ALA A 53 -7.94 7.38 12.37
N VAL A 54 -8.55 8.30 11.61
CA VAL A 54 -9.29 9.44 12.14
C VAL A 54 -10.64 9.62 11.47
N GLU A 55 -11.60 10.17 12.21
CA GLU A 55 -12.87 10.68 11.69
C GLU A 55 -13.05 12.13 12.16
N GLY A 56 -13.75 12.95 11.36
CA GLY A 56 -14.20 14.28 11.73
C GLY A 56 -13.15 15.38 11.61
N ILE A 57 -12.00 15.13 10.96
CA ILE A 57 -11.05 16.19 10.62
C ILE A 57 -11.49 16.84 9.30
N PRO A 58 -11.68 18.18 9.26
CA PRO A 58 -11.98 18.87 8.00
C PRO A 58 -10.90 18.59 6.95
N PRO A 59 -11.28 18.31 5.67
CA PRO A 59 -10.31 17.97 4.62
C PRO A 59 -9.16 18.97 4.47
N GLU A 60 -9.45 20.26 4.62
CA GLU A 60 -8.46 21.34 4.53
C GLU A 60 -7.44 21.36 5.69
N GLN A 61 -7.74 20.68 6.80
CA GLN A 61 -6.85 20.56 7.96
C GLN A 61 -6.09 19.23 8.01
N PHE A 62 -6.44 18.28 7.15
CA PHE A 62 -5.87 16.91 7.20
C PHE A 62 -4.34 16.91 7.11
N PHE A 63 -3.77 17.60 6.13
CA PHE A 63 -2.30 17.68 5.98
C PHE A 63 -1.61 18.49 7.10
N GLN A 64 -2.31 19.46 7.70
CA GLN A 64 -1.80 20.18 8.87
C GLN A 64 -1.79 19.26 10.09
N ALA A 65 -2.80 18.40 10.23
CA ALA A 65 -2.83 17.38 11.27
C ALA A 65 -1.67 16.38 11.11
N LEU A 66 -1.45 15.88 9.91
CA LEU A 66 -0.34 14.96 9.60
C LEU A 66 1.03 15.60 9.91
N ALA A 67 1.24 16.87 9.53
CA ALA A 67 2.47 17.58 9.81
C ALA A 67 2.69 17.74 11.33
N ALA A 68 1.65 18.10 12.08
CA ALA A 68 1.72 18.23 13.54
C ALA A 68 2.04 16.90 14.24
N LEU A 69 1.60 15.77 13.70
CA LEU A 69 1.96 14.46 14.22
C LEU A 69 3.44 14.13 13.98
N ARG A 70 3.97 14.42 12.80
CA ARG A 70 5.37 14.19 12.47
C ARG A 70 6.32 14.97 13.39
N GLU A 71 5.95 16.18 13.79
CA GLU A 71 6.72 16.97 14.77
C GLU A 71 6.76 16.35 16.18
N LEU A 72 5.80 15.49 16.51
CA LEU A 72 5.73 14.83 17.82
C LEU A 72 6.54 13.54 17.90
N LEU A 73 6.89 12.98 16.75
CA LEU A 73 7.55 11.69 16.68
C LEU A 73 9.07 11.84 16.75
N PRO A 74 9.76 10.86 17.34
CA PRO A 74 11.22 10.84 17.34
C PRO A 74 11.76 10.62 15.92
N PRO A 75 12.99 11.06 15.61
CA PRO A 75 13.63 10.81 14.33
C PRO A 75 13.64 9.32 13.98
N GLY A 76 13.25 8.99 12.76
CA GLY A 76 13.23 7.61 12.24
C GLY A 76 11.92 6.86 12.48
N LEU A 77 10.93 7.46 13.12
CA LEU A 77 9.56 6.94 13.20
C LEU A 77 8.64 7.83 12.37
N ASP A 78 7.98 7.24 11.37
CA ASP A 78 6.97 7.94 10.56
C ASP A 78 5.55 7.62 11.06
N VAL A 79 4.55 8.36 10.57
CA VAL A 79 3.13 8.16 10.88
C VAL A 79 2.33 8.10 9.59
N ASP A 80 1.51 7.07 9.49
CA ASP A 80 0.46 6.95 8.48
C ASP A 80 -0.88 7.38 9.10
N LEU A 81 -1.47 8.45 8.55
CA LEU A 81 -2.77 8.97 8.96
C LEU A 81 -3.81 8.63 7.91
N VAL A 82 -4.81 7.83 8.27
CA VAL A 82 -5.89 7.40 7.38
C VAL A 82 -7.18 8.12 7.76
N ASP A 83 -7.79 8.79 6.79
CA ASP A 83 -9.14 9.33 6.91
C ASP A 83 -10.15 8.20 6.75
N LEU A 84 -10.88 7.84 7.83
CA LEU A 84 -11.88 6.77 7.80
C LEU A 84 -13.09 7.09 6.95
N GLU A 85 -13.38 8.36 6.70
CA GLU A 85 -14.50 8.78 5.85
C GLU A 85 -14.18 8.56 4.36
N GLN A 86 -12.88 8.55 4.00
CA GLN A 86 -12.39 8.30 2.65
C GLN A 86 -11.80 6.90 2.48
N ALA A 87 -11.67 6.13 3.58
CA ALA A 87 -11.13 4.78 3.53
C ALA A 87 -12.10 3.81 2.83
N GLY A 88 -11.54 2.93 1.99
CA GLY A 88 -12.31 1.83 1.41
C GLY A 88 -12.93 0.94 2.49
N GLU A 89 -14.09 0.34 2.17
CA GLU A 89 -14.93 -0.40 3.12
C GLU A 89 -14.15 -1.51 3.88
N ALA A 90 -13.31 -2.27 3.17
CA ALA A 90 -12.51 -3.34 3.77
C ALA A 90 -11.47 -2.81 4.78
N LEU A 91 -10.81 -1.69 4.49
CA LEU A 91 -9.87 -1.06 5.40
C LEU A 91 -10.60 -0.50 6.64
N ARG A 92 -11.73 0.16 6.41
CA ARG A 92 -12.57 0.72 7.47
C ARG A 92 -13.07 -0.37 8.44
N ALA A 93 -13.64 -1.46 7.92
CA ALA A 93 -14.12 -2.58 8.71
C ALA A 93 -12.98 -3.21 9.56
N ARG A 94 -11.80 -3.38 8.97
CA ARG A 94 -10.63 -3.89 9.68
C ARG A 94 -10.18 -2.98 10.82
N ILE A 95 -10.18 -1.66 10.60
CA ILE A 95 -9.78 -0.67 11.61
C ILE A 95 -10.80 -0.60 12.74
N LEU A 96 -12.09 -0.68 12.42
CA LEU A 96 -13.18 -0.61 13.40
C LEU A 96 -13.33 -1.91 14.20
N GLY A 97 -12.61 -2.99 13.83
CA GLY A 97 -12.79 -4.31 14.43
C GLY A 97 -14.16 -4.91 14.14
N GLU A 98 -14.86 -4.38 13.14
CA GLU A 98 -16.07 -4.97 12.62
C GLU A 98 -15.69 -6.32 12.02
N LYS A 99 -16.21 -7.40 12.57
CA LYS A 99 -16.06 -8.74 11.98
C LYS A 99 -16.74 -8.68 10.61
N THR A 100 -15.95 -8.47 9.55
CA THR A 100 -16.43 -8.81 8.22
C THR A 100 -16.80 -10.30 8.26
N MET A 101 -17.95 -10.66 7.67
CA MET A 101 -18.52 -12.03 7.75
C MET A 101 -17.64 -13.12 7.12
N SER A 102 -16.41 -12.85 6.80
CA SER A 102 -15.43 -13.78 6.23
C SER A 102 -14.44 -14.20 7.31
N GLU A 103 -14.76 -15.28 8.00
CA GLU A 103 -13.84 -15.94 8.95
C GLU A 103 -12.69 -16.68 8.24
N GLU A 104 -12.75 -16.83 6.90
CA GLU A 104 -11.73 -17.52 6.12
C GLU A 104 -10.66 -16.55 5.60
N PRO A 105 -9.38 -16.72 5.97
CA PRO A 105 -8.29 -15.82 5.56
C PRO A 105 -8.18 -15.64 4.04
N LEU A 106 -8.46 -16.70 3.27
CA LEU A 106 -8.37 -16.65 1.80
C LEU A 106 -9.52 -15.84 1.17
N ARG A 107 -10.71 -15.87 1.76
CA ARG A 107 -11.83 -15.04 1.31
C ARG A 107 -11.55 -13.57 1.59
N ALA A 108 -11.07 -13.25 2.77
CA ALA A 108 -10.66 -11.89 3.12
C ALA A 108 -9.52 -11.38 2.20
N LEU A 109 -8.55 -12.26 1.89
CA LEU A 109 -7.50 -11.91 0.93
C LEU A 109 -8.08 -11.58 -0.44
N LYS A 110 -9.03 -12.38 -0.94
CA LYS A 110 -9.66 -12.16 -2.23
C LYS A 110 -10.36 -10.80 -2.28
N GLU A 111 -11.19 -10.50 -1.29
CA GLU A 111 -11.90 -9.21 -1.18
C GLU A 111 -10.91 -8.04 -1.16
N LEU A 112 -9.85 -8.11 -0.37
CA LEU A 112 -8.81 -7.07 -0.31
C LEU A 112 -8.05 -6.90 -1.64
N VAL A 113 -7.82 -7.98 -2.38
CA VAL A 113 -7.18 -7.94 -3.70
C VAL A 113 -8.13 -7.32 -4.74
N GLU A 114 -9.41 -7.67 -4.72
CA GLU A 114 -10.42 -7.10 -5.61
C GLU A 114 -10.59 -5.60 -5.39
N ASP A 115 -10.63 -5.13 -4.14
CA ASP A 115 -10.69 -3.71 -3.80
C ASP A 115 -9.49 -2.92 -4.31
N GLU A 116 -8.27 -3.45 -4.11
CA GLU A 116 -7.06 -2.79 -4.59
C GLU A 116 -6.98 -2.78 -6.13
N LEU A 117 -7.42 -3.87 -6.79
CA LEU A 117 -7.53 -3.91 -8.26
C LEU A 117 -8.54 -2.89 -8.80
N ALA A 118 -9.65 -2.67 -8.11
CA ALA A 118 -10.62 -1.64 -8.46
C ALA A 118 -9.99 -0.22 -8.32
N ALA A 119 -9.26 0.03 -7.25
CA ALA A 119 -8.53 1.30 -7.05
C ALA A 119 -7.49 1.52 -8.15
N LEU A 120 -6.73 0.49 -8.54
CA LEU A 120 -5.80 0.54 -9.67
C LEU A 120 -6.52 0.82 -10.99
N GLY A 121 -7.73 0.27 -11.18
CA GLY A 121 -8.59 0.56 -12.33
C GLY A 121 -8.93 2.05 -12.45
N HIS A 122 -9.29 2.69 -11.35
CA HIS A 122 -9.56 4.12 -11.31
C HIS A 122 -8.32 4.96 -11.66
N ILE A 123 -7.12 4.55 -11.19
CA ILE A 123 -5.86 5.21 -11.54
C ILE A 123 -5.61 5.12 -13.05
N VAL A 124 -5.76 3.94 -13.65
CA VAL A 124 -5.57 3.75 -15.10
C VAL A 124 -6.57 4.55 -15.90
N GLN A 125 -7.83 4.56 -15.48
CA GLN A 125 -8.88 5.36 -16.11
C GLN A 125 -8.56 6.87 -16.05
N ALA A 126 -8.16 7.39 -14.90
CA ALA A 126 -7.78 8.80 -14.73
C ALA A 126 -6.60 9.20 -15.65
N VAL A 127 -5.63 8.30 -15.84
CA VAL A 127 -4.53 8.51 -16.78
C VAL A 127 -5.05 8.55 -18.22
N GLN A 128 -5.92 7.62 -18.61
CA GLN A 128 -6.48 7.58 -19.97
C GLN A 128 -7.34 8.82 -20.29
N GLU A 129 -8.13 9.28 -19.34
CA GLU A 129 -8.99 10.46 -19.50
C GLU A 129 -8.18 11.78 -19.53
N GLY A 130 -7.09 11.84 -18.76
CA GLY A 130 -6.24 13.03 -18.65
C GLY A 130 -5.11 13.11 -19.67
N LEU A 131 -4.89 12.04 -20.44
CA LEU A 131 -3.78 11.95 -21.40
C LEU A 131 -4.25 12.35 -22.80
N GLY A 132 -3.55 13.31 -23.41
CA GLY A 132 -3.67 13.60 -24.82
C GLY A 132 -2.96 12.56 -25.71
N PRO A 133 -2.77 12.86 -27.01
CA PRO A 133 -2.03 11.96 -27.90
C PRO A 133 -0.64 11.61 -27.36
N LEU A 134 -0.28 10.33 -27.38
CA LEU A 134 1.02 9.84 -26.84
C LEU A 134 2.25 10.37 -27.60
N GLU A 135 2.05 10.89 -28.81
CA GLU A 135 3.08 11.48 -29.67
C GLU A 135 3.47 12.89 -29.19
N GLU A 136 2.57 13.59 -28.53
CA GLU A 136 2.82 14.93 -28.00
C GLU A 136 3.49 14.87 -26.63
N THR A 137 4.44 15.79 -26.41
CA THR A 137 5.07 15.93 -25.09
C THR A 137 4.13 16.68 -24.14
N PRO A 138 3.67 16.05 -23.06
CA PRO A 138 2.80 16.71 -22.08
C PRO A 138 3.49 17.91 -21.42
N SER A 139 2.70 18.83 -20.88
CA SER A 139 3.22 19.90 -20.05
C SER A 139 3.93 19.35 -18.80
N GLN A 140 4.84 20.14 -18.21
CA GLN A 140 5.53 19.72 -16.97
C GLN A 140 4.55 19.39 -15.84
N PHE A 141 3.41 20.08 -15.76
CA PHE A 141 2.36 19.78 -14.80
C PHE A 141 1.73 18.40 -15.06
N ALA A 142 1.42 18.10 -16.33
CA ALA A 142 0.89 16.78 -16.71
C ALA A 142 1.92 15.66 -16.49
N LEU A 143 3.21 15.90 -16.76
CA LEU A 143 4.28 14.94 -16.45
C LEU A 143 4.36 14.61 -14.95
N ASN A 144 4.23 15.61 -14.10
CA ASN A 144 4.21 15.38 -12.64
C ASN A 144 2.97 14.59 -12.20
N ALA A 145 1.81 14.88 -12.77
CA ALA A 145 0.58 14.11 -12.50
C ALA A 145 0.73 12.65 -12.95
N LEU A 146 1.22 12.43 -14.17
CA LEU A 146 1.48 11.08 -14.70
C LEU A 146 2.49 10.31 -13.86
N ALA A 147 3.56 10.96 -13.41
CA ALA A 147 4.55 10.35 -12.53
C ALA A 147 3.94 9.94 -11.17
N SER A 148 3.06 10.77 -10.62
CA SER A 148 2.31 10.44 -9.39
C SER A 148 1.41 9.22 -9.61
N TYR A 149 0.69 9.14 -10.73
CA TYR A 149 -0.15 7.98 -11.05
C TYR A 149 0.67 6.71 -11.27
N LEU A 150 1.81 6.78 -11.94
CA LEU A 150 2.73 5.64 -12.10
C LEU A 150 3.24 5.14 -10.75
N HIS A 151 3.58 6.06 -9.85
CA HIS A 151 4.01 5.74 -8.48
C HIS A 151 2.89 5.04 -7.70
N GLN A 152 1.66 5.58 -7.73
CA GLN A 152 0.49 5.01 -7.08
C GLN A 152 0.15 3.62 -7.65
N PHE A 153 0.22 3.47 -8.97
CA PHE A 153 -0.04 2.22 -9.67
C PHE A 153 0.88 1.09 -9.16
N TYR A 154 2.20 1.33 -9.14
CA TYR A 154 3.11 0.31 -8.64
C TYR A 154 2.94 0.06 -7.13
N THR A 155 2.67 1.10 -6.35
CA THR A 155 2.44 0.97 -4.90
C THR A 155 1.22 0.08 -4.62
N GLY A 156 0.13 0.21 -5.38
CA GLY A 156 -1.02 -0.68 -5.26
C GLY A 156 -0.69 -2.13 -5.66
N CYS A 157 0.04 -2.33 -6.76
CA CYS A 157 0.54 -3.67 -7.12
C CYS A 157 1.37 -4.28 -5.98
N GLU A 158 2.33 -3.54 -5.43
CA GLU A 158 3.18 -3.98 -4.33
C GLU A 158 2.37 -4.39 -3.09
N ARG A 159 1.36 -3.59 -2.72
CA ARG A 159 0.45 -3.90 -1.59
C ARG A 159 -0.29 -5.22 -1.78
N ILE A 160 -0.75 -5.51 -2.99
CA ILE A 160 -1.39 -6.81 -3.29
C ILE A 160 -0.40 -7.95 -3.05
N LEU A 161 0.82 -7.83 -3.59
CA LEU A 161 1.84 -8.86 -3.47
C LEU A 161 2.27 -9.08 -2.01
N GLU A 162 2.37 -8.01 -1.22
CA GLU A 162 2.65 -8.09 0.21
C GLU A 162 1.52 -8.80 0.99
N ARG A 163 0.26 -8.52 0.66
CA ARG A 163 -0.89 -9.21 1.27
C ARG A 163 -0.88 -10.70 0.99
N ILE A 164 -0.57 -11.10 -0.25
CA ILE A 164 -0.41 -12.50 -0.61
C ILE A 164 0.73 -13.13 0.18
N ALA A 165 1.89 -12.48 0.25
CA ALA A 165 3.04 -12.97 1.01
C ALA A 165 2.70 -13.17 2.50
N VAL A 166 1.99 -12.25 3.11
CA VAL A 166 1.61 -12.35 4.53
C VAL A 166 0.59 -13.46 4.74
N THR A 167 -0.41 -13.58 3.87
CA THR A 167 -1.54 -14.52 4.08
C THR A 167 -1.18 -15.94 3.66
N VAL A 168 -0.46 -16.11 2.54
CA VAL A 168 -0.19 -17.43 1.95
C VAL A 168 1.20 -17.94 2.33
N ASP A 169 2.23 -17.08 2.26
CA ASP A 169 3.62 -17.49 2.51
C ASP A 169 4.02 -17.39 3.99
N GLY A 170 3.14 -16.84 4.85
CA GLY A 170 3.44 -16.60 6.27
C GLY A 170 4.35 -15.40 6.54
N GLY A 171 4.58 -14.55 5.55
CA GLY A 171 5.32 -13.28 5.67
C GLY A 171 6.32 -13.01 4.56
N LEU A 172 6.95 -11.85 4.66
CA LEU A 172 8.04 -11.44 3.77
C LEU A 172 9.37 -12.06 4.24
N PRO A 173 10.34 -12.31 3.33
CA PRO A 173 11.65 -12.84 3.70
C PRO A 173 12.32 -11.97 4.75
N ARG A 174 12.78 -12.57 5.87
CA ARG A 174 13.48 -11.89 6.96
C ARG A 174 14.98 -12.06 6.81
N GLY A 175 15.77 -10.98 6.87
CA GLY A 175 17.24 -11.04 6.91
C GLY A 175 17.87 -9.67 6.72
N ALA A 176 19.06 -9.46 7.29
CA ALA A 176 19.81 -8.19 7.28
C ALA A 176 20.21 -7.69 5.87
N PHE A 177 20.05 -8.51 4.84
CA PHE A 177 20.29 -8.20 3.42
C PHE A 177 19.06 -8.42 2.53
N SER A 178 17.92 -8.81 3.08
CA SER A 178 16.68 -8.89 2.33
C SER A 178 16.01 -7.53 2.39
N HIS A 179 16.30 -6.67 1.42
CA HIS A 179 15.25 -5.78 0.98
C HIS A 179 14.12 -6.70 0.54
N ALA A 180 13.12 -6.89 1.42
CA ALA A 180 11.96 -7.69 1.12
C ALA A 180 11.39 -7.18 -0.21
N ASN A 181 11.61 -7.93 -1.29
CA ASN A 181 11.10 -7.58 -2.60
C ASN A 181 9.91 -8.51 -2.88
N PRO A 182 8.68 -8.09 -2.53
CA PRO A 182 7.48 -8.89 -2.73
C PRO A 182 7.35 -9.32 -4.20
N LEU A 183 7.78 -8.48 -5.13
CA LEU A 183 7.76 -8.77 -6.55
C LEU A 183 8.62 -9.99 -6.91
N ALA A 184 9.84 -10.08 -6.36
CA ALA A 184 10.73 -11.21 -6.60
C ALA A 184 10.23 -12.50 -5.91
N GLN A 185 9.59 -12.38 -4.75
CA GLN A 185 8.99 -13.51 -4.04
C GLN A 185 7.81 -14.09 -4.82
N MET A 186 6.94 -13.25 -5.37
CA MET A 186 5.75 -13.66 -6.10
C MET A 186 6.05 -14.28 -7.47
N ALA A 187 7.20 -13.98 -8.05
CA ALA A 187 7.65 -14.59 -9.30
C ALA A 187 8.22 -16.03 -9.14
N ARG A 188 8.35 -16.50 -7.90
CA ARG A 188 8.87 -17.84 -7.61
C ARG A 188 7.79 -18.76 -7.08
N GLU A 189 7.90 -20.03 -7.43
CA GLU A 189 7.18 -21.09 -6.78
C GLU A 189 7.74 -21.31 -5.36
N LEU A 190 6.85 -21.55 -4.41
CA LEU A 190 7.20 -22.06 -3.08
C LEU A 190 6.71 -23.51 -2.96
N PRO A 191 7.61 -24.50 -3.14
CA PRO A 191 7.21 -25.91 -3.14
C PRO A 191 6.45 -26.32 -1.88
N GLY A 192 5.30 -26.98 -2.06
CA GLY A 192 4.42 -27.39 -0.96
C GLY A 192 3.59 -26.26 -0.32
N ILE A 193 3.69 -25.03 -0.83
CA ILE A 193 2.91 -23.89 -0.35
C ILE A 193 2.07 -23.30 -1.49
N ARG A 194 2.70 -22.89 -2.60
CA ARG A 194 1.99 -22.30 -3.75
C ARG A 194 2.82 -22.30 -5.03
N PRO A 195 2.18 -22.24 -6.21
CA PRO A 195 2.85 -21.93 -7.48
C PRO A 195 3.34 -20.48 -7.53
N ALA A 196 4.09 -20.13 -8.58
CA ALA A 196 4.38 -18.73 -8.87
C ALA A 196 3.08 -17.94 -9.11
N VAL A 197 2.98 -16.74 -8.49
CA VAL A 197 1.83 -15.83 -8.64
C VAL A 197 1.94 -15.03 -9.92
N LEU A 198 3.17 -14.61 -10.26
CA LEU A 198 3.48 -13.79 -11.42
C LEU A 198 4.29 -14.60 -12.42
N HIS A 199 3.86 -14.59 -13.68
CA HIS A 199 4.67 -15.14 -14.77
C HIS A 199 5.82 -14.19 -15.12
N GLU A 200 6.89 -14.75 -15.69
CA GLU A 200 8.13 -14.03 -15.98
C GLU A 200 7.92 -12.73 -16.77
N GLN A 201 7.08 -12.75 -17.80
CA GLN A 201 6.82 -11.56 -18.64
C GLN A 201 6.17 -10.41 -17.85
N LEU A 202 5.22 -10.71 -16.96
CA LEU A 202 4.61 -9.72 -16.11
C LEU A 202 5.58 -9.22 -15.03
N TRP A 203 6.34 -10.13 -14.44
CA TRP A 203 7.39 -9.79 -13.48
C TRP A 203 8.42 -8.81 -14.07
N LEU A 204 8.90 -9.05 -15.31
CA LEU A 204 9.81 -8.15 -16.01
C LEU A 204 9.20 -6.77 -16.21
N ARG A 205 7.94 -6.69 -16.66
CA ARG A 205 7.26 -5.38 -16.81
C ARG A 205 7.08 -4.65 -15.48
N LEU A 206 6.73 -5.33 -14.43
CA LEU A 206 6.58 -4.71 -13.10
C LEU A 206 7.91 -4.23 -12.53
N GLN A 207 9.04 -4.80 -12.94
CA GLN A 207 10.37 -4.29 -12.60
C GLN A 207 10.63 -2.89 -13.12
N ASP A 208 10.13 -2.55 -14.31
CA ASP A 208 10.27 -1.21 -14.86
C ASP A 208 9.48 -0.18 -14.03
N TYR A 209 8.28 -0.54 -13.56
CA TYR A 209 7.51 0.31 -12.64
C TYR A 209 8.17 0.42 -11.27
N LEU A 210 8.76 -0.66 -10.75
CA LEU A 210 9.55 -0.64 -9.52
C LEU A 210 10.75 0.30 -9.63
N ALA A 211 11.51 0.19 -10.72
CA ALA A 211 12.65 1.07 -10.99
C ALA A 211 12.21 2.54 -11.07
N PHE A 212 11.09 2.79 -11.75
CA PHE A 212 10.51 4.13 -11.79
C PHE A 212 10.11 4.63 -10.39
N ARG A 213 9.46 3.80 -9.56
CA ARG A 213 9.10 4.16 -8.18
C ARG A 213 10.32 4.53 -7.35
N HIS A 214 11.41 3.76 -7.45
CA HIS A 214 12.66 4.09 -6.76
C HIS A 214 13.24 5.42 -7.23
N PHE A 215 13.27 5.65 -8.53
CA PHE A 215 13.68 6.94 -9.10
C PHE A 215 12.81 8.09 -8.58
N PHE A 216 11.48 7.96 -8.68
CA PHE A 216 10.53 9.02 -8.32
C PHE A 216 10.60 9.43 -6.86
N ARG A 217 10.81 8.50 -5.94
CA ARG A 217 10.97 8.78 -4.51
C ARG A 217 12.20 9.64 -4.18
N HIS A 218 13.20 9.64 -5.05
CA HIS A 218 14.46 10.37 -4.86
C HIS A 218 14.64 11.52 -5.86
N ALA A 219 13.69 11.72 -6.78
CA ALA A 219 13.79 12.67 -7.88
C ALA A 219 13.42 14.12 -7.48
N TYR A 220 13.64 14.52 -6.24
CA TYR A 220 13.34 15.87 -5.82
C TYR A 220 14.14 16.91 -6.63
N GLY A 221 13.40 17.79 -7.36
CA GLY A 221 14.02 18.84 -8.16
C GLY A 221 14.55 18.41 -9.55
N TYR A 222 14.44 17.15 -9.94
CA TYR A 222 14.83 16.70 -11.27
C TYR A 222 13.67 16.82 -12.27
N PRO A 223 13.90 17.37 -13.47
CA PRO A 223 12.87 17.41 -14.50
C PRO A 223 12.53 16.00 -14.97
N LEU A 224 11.24 15.71 -15.07
CA LEU A 224 10.75 14.45 -15.64
C LEU A 224 10.80 14.54 -17.17
N GLU A 225 11.27 13.47 -17.80
CA GLU A 225 11.40 13.36 -19.24
C GLU A 225 10.29 12.46 -19.80
N TRP A 226 9.48 12.99 -20.74
CA TRP A 226 8.39 12.23 -21.35
C TRP A 226 8.85 10.92 -21.99
N ALA A 227 10.00 10.93 -22.65
CA ALA A 227 10.56 9.75 -23.30
C ALA A 227 10.75 8.56 -22.34
N LYS A 228 10.99 8.83 -21.05
CA LYS A 228 11.15 7.79 -20.01
C LYS A 228 9.82 7.33 -19.43
N LEU A 229 8.83 8.22 -19.29
CA LEU A 229 7.52 7.92 -18.75
C LEU A 229 6.59 7.25 -19.76
N ARG A 230 6.68 7.66 -21.02
CA ARG A 230 5.79 7.24 -22.11
C ARG A 230 5.61 5.71 -22.21
N PRO A 231 6.65 4.88 -22.20
CA PRO A 231 6.48 3.42 -22.26
C PRO A 231 5.68 2.87 -21.10
N LEU A 232 5.90 3.37 -19.88
CA LEU A 232 5.20 2.95 -18.66
C LEU A 232 3.72 3.37 -18.73
N VAL A 233 3.46 4.62 -19.11
CA VAL A 233 2.09 5.15 -19.26
C VAL A 233 1.33 4.37 -20.33
N ALA A 234 1.93 4.17 -21.50
CA ALA A 234 1.31 3.42 -22.59
C ALA A 234 1.02 1.96 -22.23
N GLY A 235 1.89 1.33 -21.46
CA GLY A 235 1.77 -0.08 -21.02
C GLY A 235 0.84 -0.30 -19.84
N MET A 236 0.38 0.74 -19.15
CA MET A 236 -0.26 0.66 -17.85
C MET A 236 -1.55 -0.17 -17.85
N SER A 237 -2.44 0.07 -18.85
CA SER A 237 -3.70 -0.65 -18.98
C SER A 237 -3.49 -2.14 -19.24
N ALA A 238 -2.60 -2.49 -20.17
CA ALA A 238 -2.27 -3.89 -20.47
C ALA A 238 -1.61 -4.58 -19.27
N THR A 239 -0.75 -3.87 -18.54
CA THR A 239 -0.12 -4.40 -17.33
C THR A 239 -1.15 -4.67 -16.23
N LEU A 240 -2.12 -3.76 -16.02
CA LEU A 240 -3.20 -3.99 -15.07
C LEU A 240 -4.05 -5.21 -15.44
N ALA A 241 -4.40 -5.35 -16.72
CA ALA A 241 -5.19 -6.51 -17.19
C ALA A 241 -4.47 -7.84 -16.91
N ASP A 242 -3.15 -7.89 -17.16
CA ASP A 242 -2.34 -9.08 -16.87
C ASP A 242 -2.18 -9.32 -15.37
N VAL A 243 -1.99 -8.27 -14.55
CA VAL A 243 -1.97 -8.37 -13.08
C VAL A 243 -3.30 -8.96 -12.60
N GLN A 244 -4.42 -8.40 -13.02
CA GLN A 244 -5.74 -8.89 -12.64
C GLN A 244 -5.95 -10.35 -13.06
N GLY A 245 -5.63 -10.69 -14.31
CA GLY A 245 -5.79 -12.05 -14.84
C GLY A 245 -4.99 -13.08 -14.04
N GLN A 246 -3.71 -12.80 -13.76
CA GLN A 246 -2.84 -13.74 -13.04
C GLN A 246 -3.23 -13.86 -11.56
N LEU A 247 -3.57 -12.75 -10.90
CA LEU A 247 -4.03 -12.77 -9.50
C LEU A 247 -5.33 -13.52 -9.33
N MET A 248 -6.30 -13.30 -10.21
CA MET A 248 -7.59 -14.01 -10.14
C MET A 248 -7.43 -15.51 -10.42
N ALA A 249 -6.57 -15.89 -11.38
CA ALA A 249 -6.23 -17.28 -11.64
C ALA A 249 -5.54 -17.95 -10.43
N PHE A 250 -4.60 -17.24 -9.80
CA PHE A 250 -3.91 -17.69 -8.59
C PHE A 250 -4.88 -17.91 -7.43
N LEU A 251 -5.74 -16.92 -7.13
CA LEU A 251 -6.72 -17.01 -6.05
C LEU A 251 -7.74 -18.14 -6.30
N ALA A 252 -8.13 -18.36 -7.55
CA ALA A 252 -9.01 -19.48 -7.90
C ALA A 252 -8.31 -20.84 -7.74
N ALA A 253 -7.00 -20.92 -7.94
CA ALA A 253 -6.23 -22.16 -7.72
C ALA A 253 -6.13 -22.48 -6.23
N LEU A 254 -5.91 -21.49 -5.36
CA LEU A 254 -5.88 -21.69 -3.91
C LEU A 254 -7.18 -22.24 -3.31
N HIS A 255 -8.31 -22.03 -3.97
CA HIS A 255 -9.61 -22.56 -3.53
C HIS A 255 -9.88 -24.00 -4.00
N ARG A 256 -9.05 -24.56 -4.89
CA ARG A 256 -9.26 -25.89 -5.48
C ARG A 256 -8.42 -27.01 -4.87
N ASP A 257 -7.37 -26.66 -4.11
CA ASP A 257 -6.58 -27.63 -3.37
C ASP A 257 -7.12 -27.71 -1.93
N PRO A 258 -7.83 -28.80 -1.59
CA PRO A 258 -8.30 -29.07 -0.24
C PRO A 258 -7.18 -29.55 0.68
#